data_d497bcaa2a957ad4c1a1702fb9607fb0
#
_entry.id   d497bcaa2a957ad4c1a1702fb9607fb0
#
_cell.length_a   1.000
_cell.length_b   1.000
_cell.length_c   1.000
_cell.angle_alpha   90.00
_cell.angle_beta   90.00
_cell.angle_gamma   90.00
#
_symmetry.space_group_name_H-M   'P 1'
#
loop_
_entity.id
_entity.type
_entity.pdbx_description
1 polymer ?
#
loop_
_entity_poly.entity_id
_entity_poly.type
_entity_poly.pdbx_seq_one_letter_code
_entity_poly.pdbx_strand_id
1 'polypeptide(L)'
;EGEMIVKAITPNNDGHLIRSLVQMDAPDHMKYRLLTQSWFMPKNLRTIEARIREIARDTVEKMLAMGGECDFAKDVAAGYPLHVVMNILGVPAEDEPRMLMLTQQLFGPTDPEINRARAEITSPEQAIQMLQFVIADFENYFAGITADRRANPRDDLATVIATGMVNGAPIPDREANGYYMIVATAGHDTTSASTCGAIMELAKNPALFQRYRDGTADTAGLIEEAIRWTTPVQHFLRTATEDCELGGQKIAKNDWLMLCYASGNRDEAVFEDPFTFNPDRTPNNQIAFGFGGHVCLGQHLARMEMRILMEELLPQLKSLEL
;
A
#
# COMPACT_ATOMS: atom_id res chain seq x y z
N GLU A 1 3.43 27.43 -6.51
CA GLU A 1 1.98 27.77 -6.58
C GLU A 1 1.10 26.68 -5.93
N GLY A 2 1.28 25.39 -6.24
CA GLY A 2 0.48 24.31 -5.67
C GLY A 2 0.57 24.22 -4.14
N GLU A 3 1.73 24.42 -3.56
CA GLU A 3 1.90 24.40 -2.10
C GLU A 3 1.14 25.54 -1.39
N MET A 4 1.12 26.73 -1.99
CA MET A 4 0.35 27.86 -1.44
C MET A 4 -1.16 27.59 -1.50
N ILE A 5 -1.65 26.97 -2.56
CA ILE A 5 -3.06 26.59 -2.69
C ILE A 5 -3.42 25.57 -1.62
N VAL A 6 -2.63 24.51 -1.45
CA VAL A 6 -2.87 23.49 -0.43
C VAL A 6 -2.87 24.10 0.96
N LYS A 7 -1.91 24.94 1.30
CA LYS A 7 -1.88 25.66 2.60
C LYS A 7 -3.10 26.54 2.84
N ALA A 8 -3.61 27.19 1.79
CA ALA A 8 -4.77 28.06 1.89
C ALA A 8 -6.09 27.33 2.16
N ILE A 9 -6.19 26.05 1.75
CA ILE A 9 -7.43 25.26 1.85
C ILE A 9 -7.41 24.20 2.96
N THR A 10 -6.27 24.03 3.66
CA THR A 10 -6.17 23.07 4.76
C THR A 10 -6.69 23.65 6.07
N PRO A 11 -7.42 22.87 6.90
CA PRO A 11 -8.11 23.37 8.10
C PRO A 11 -7.22 24.12 9.09
N ASN A 12 -5.96 23.69 9.23
CA ASN A 12 -5.01 24.28 10.19
C ASN A 12 -3.88 25.06 9.50
N ASN A 13 -4.01 25.32 8.22
CA ASN A 13 -2.96 25.97 7.40
C ASN A 13 -1.58 25.29 7.53
N ASP A 14 -1.59 23.96 7.74
CA ASP A 14 -0.39 23.12 7.90
C ASP A 14 0.13 22.52 6.58
N GLY A 15 -0.55 22.81 5.48
CA GLY A 15 -0.17 22.35 4.14
C GLY A 15 -0.57 20.89 3.82
N HIS A 16 -1.36 20.23 4.67
CA HIS A 16 -1.77 18.85 4.46
C HIS A 16 -3.28 18.69 4.38
N LEU A 17 -3.79 18.17 3.25
CA LEU A 17 -5.20 17.78 3.10
C LEU A 17 -5.55 16.60 4.01
N ILE A 18 -4.64 15.64 4.11
CA ILE A 18 -4.75 14.45 4.96
C ILE A 18 -3.60 14.48 5.96
N ARG A 19 -3.89 14.25 7.24
CA ARG A 19 -2.86 14.07 8.26
C ARG A 19 -2.74 12.60 8.62
N SER A 20 -1.96 11.86 7.84
CA SER A 20 -1.65 10.46 8.08
C SER A 20 -0.20 10.28 8.53
N LEU A 21 0.20 9.04 8.85
CA LEU A 21 1.58 8.72 9.23
C LEU A 21 2.63 9.15 8.20
N VAL A 22 2.27 9.21 6.92
CA VAL A 22 3.19 9.58 5.84
C VAL A 22 3.57 11.07 5.91
N GLN A 23 2.64 11.93 6.35
CA GLN A 23 2.84 13.38 6.48
C GLN A 23 3.33 13.82 7.87
N MET A 24 3.43 12.89 8.82
CA MET A 24 3.88 13.22 10.17
C MET A 24 5.39 13.13 10.28
N ASP A 25 6.00 14.08 10.98
CA ASP A 25 7.40 14.08 11.38
C ASP A 25 7.56 13.85 12.89
N ALA A 26 8.81 13.70 13.33
CA ALA A 26 9.12 13.69 14.76
C ALA A 26 8.75 15.04 15.41
N PRO A 27 8.25 15.06 16.63
CA PRO A 27 8.09 13.93 17.56
C PRO A 27 6.76 13.17 17.41
N ASP A 28 5.84 13.61 16.57
CA ASP A 28 4.49 13.07 16.51
C ASP A 28 4.42 11.72 15.80
N HIS A 29 5.12 11.54 14.69
CA HIS A 29 5.07 10.32 13.89
C HIS A 29 5.11 9.03 14.72
N MET A 30 6.09 8.89 15.62
CA MET A 30 6.24 7.69 16.43
C MET A 30 5.10 7.47 17.42
N LYS A 31 4.50 8.54 17.97
CA LYS A 31 3.38 8.44 18.92
C LYS A 31 2.17 7.81 18.24
N TYR A 32 1.86 8.23 17.04
CA TYR A 32 0.76 7.68 16.24
C TYR A 32 1.10 6.30 15.69
N ARG A 33 2.30 6.09 15.18
CA ARG A 33 2.75 4.80 14.64
C ARG A 33 2.64 3.67 15.67
N LEU A 34 3.00 3.92 16.91
CA LEU A 34 2.97 2.92 17.98
C LEU A 34 1.54 2.43 18.30
N LEU A 35 0.49 3.17 17.98
CA LEU A 35 -0.89 2.73 18.19
C LEU A 35 -1.18 1.39 17.50
N THR A 36 -0.69 1.21 16.27
CA THR A 36 -1.03 0.04 15.44
C THR A 36 0.16 -0.83 15.09
N GLN A 37 1.38 -0.42 15.38
CA GLN A 37 2.59 -1.14 14.96
C GLN A 37 2.57 -2.61 15.35
N SER A 38 2.06 -2.94 16.54
CA SER A 38 1.97 -4.32 17.03
C SER A 38 1.09 -5.21 16.13
N TRP A 39 0.06 -4.66 15.51
CA TRP A 39 -0.83 -5.38 14.60
C TRP A 39 -0.10 -5.92 13.37
N PHE A 40 0.85 -5.16 12.84
CA PHE A 40 1.61 -5.49 11.64
C PHE A 40 2.90 -6.28 11.92
N MET A 41 3.16 -6.65 13.18
CA MET A 41 4.31 -7.48 13.51
C MET A 41 4.05 -8.96 13.23
N PRO A 42 5.07 -9.74 12.83
CA PRO A 42 4.92 -11.16 12.43
C PRO A 42 4.19 -12.03 13.46
N LYS A 43 4.35 -11.73 14.76
CA LYS A 43 3.67 -12.47 15.83
C LYS A 43 2.14 -12.36 15.71
N ASN A 44 1.63 -11.16 15.47
CA ASN A 44 0.19 -10.93 15.35
C ASN A 44 -0.34 -11.36 13.98
N LEU A 45 0.41 -11.11 12.91
CA LEU A 45 0.01 -11.54 11.57
C LEU A 45 -0.20 -13.05 11.47
N ARG A 46 0.56 -13.85 12.22
CA ARG A 46 0.32 -15.31 12.27
C ARG A 46 -1.07 -15.68 12.78
N THR A 47 -1.72 -14.85 13.60
CA THR A 47 -3.08 -15.13 14.09
C THR A 47 -4.14 -14.99 13.02
N ILE A 48 -3.88 -14.20 11.99
CA ILE A 48 -4.79 -13.94 10.88
C ILE A 48 -4.39 -14.68 9.59
N GLU A 49 -3.26 -15.39 9.57
CA GLU A 49 -2.76 -16.10 8.38
C GLU A 49 -3.78 -17.07 7.81
N ALA A 50 -4.49 -17.82 8.65
CA ALA A 50 -5.53 -18.75 8.22
C ALA A 50 -6.66 -18.01 7.46
N ARG A 51 -7.05 -16.84 7.95
CA ARG A 51 -8.08 -16.02 7.30
C ARG A 51 -7.61 -15.45 5.97
N ILE A 52 -6.37 -14.98 5.90
CA ILE A 52 -5.78 -14.53 4.62
C ILE A 52 -5.75 -15.67 3.60
N ARG A 53 -5.44 -16.88 4.05
CA ARG A 53 -5.42 -18.09 3.19
C ARG A 53 -6.82 -18.48 2.69
N GLU A 54 -7.86 -18.34 3.49
CA GLU A 54 -9.25 -18.49 3.02
C GLU A 54 -9.58 -17.47 1.92
N ILE A 55 -9.25 -16.20 2.14
CA ILE A 55 -9.48 -15.14 1.14
C ILE A 55 -8.71 -15.45 -0.17
N ALA A 56 -7.47 -15.93 -0.06
CA ALA A 56 -6.68 -16.31 -1.23
C ALA A 56 -7.32 -17.47 -2.00
N ARG A 57 -7.80 -18.52 -1.31
CA ARG A 57 -8.49 -19.66 -1.93
C ARG A 57 -9.75 -19.22 -2.65
N ASP A 58 -10.61 -18.45 -1.99
CA ASP A 58 -11.84 -17.93 -2.60
C ASP A 58 -11.52 -17.09 -3.85
N THR A 59 -10.45 -16.32 -3.82
CA THR A 59 -9.99 -15.52 -4.96
C THR A 59 -9.52 -16.42 -6.11
N VAL A 60 -8.72 -17.44 -5.82
CA VAL A 60 -8.21 -18.39 -6.81
C VAL A 60 -9.35 -19.22 -7.40
N GLU A 61 -10.30 -19.69 -6.59
CA GLU A 61 -11.48 -20.43 -7.07
C GLU A 61 -12.33 -19.57 -8.04
N LYS A 62 -12.56 -18.31 -7.71
CA LYS A 62 -13.28 -17.37 -8.60
C LYS A 62 -12.53 -17.18 -9.92
N MET A 63 -11.22 -16.99 -9.88
CA MET A 63 -10.39 -16.87 -11.07
C MET A 63 -10.46 -18.13 -11.94
N LEU A 64 -10.31 -19.32 -11.37
CA LEU A 64 -10.38 -20.59 -12.10
C LEU A 64 -11.75 -20.83 -12.75
N ALA A 65 -12.83 -20.33 -12.15
CA ALA A 65 -14.17 -20.40 -12.70
C ALA A 65 -14.39 -19.52 -13.94
N MET A 66 -13.46 -18.60 -14.28
CA MET A 66 -13.51 -17.78 -15.49
C MET A 66 -13.15 -18.52 -16.77
N GLY A 67 -12.77 -19.80 -16.69
CA GLY A 67 -12.58 -20.65 -17.86
C GLY A 67 -11.19 -20.57 -18.50
N GLY A 68 -10.20 -20.00 -17.82
CA GLY A 68 -8.79 -20.01 -18.25
C GLY A 68 -8.29 -18.72 -18.89
N GLU A 69 -9.12 -17.68 -18.97
CA GLU A 69 -8.74 -16.34 -19.42
C GLU A 69 -9.30 -15.29 -18.47
N CYS A 70 -8.49 -14.34 -18.02
CA CYS A 70 -8.91 -13.24 -17.16
C CYS A 70 -7.99 -12.02 -17.33
N ASP A 71 -8.47 -10.84 -16.97
CA ASP A 71 -7.63 -9.68 -16.69
C ASP A 71 -7.12 -9.82 -15.25
N PHE A 72 -5.94 -10.41 -15.09
CA PHE A 72 -5.40 -10.70 -13.75
C PHE A 72 -5.30 -9.47 -12.86
N ALA A 73 -4.96 -8.32 -13.42
CA ALA A 73 -4.85 -7.07 -12.66
C ALA A 73 -6.21 -6.64 -12.10
N LYS A 74 -7.26 -6.70 -12.92
CA LYS A 74 -8.60 -6.25 -12.57
C LYS A 74 -9.39 -7.29 -11.80
N ASP A 75 -9.35 -8.54 -12.26
CA ASP A 75 -10.23 -9.60 -11.76
C ASP A 75 -9.68 -10.29 -10.49
N VAL A 76 -8.35 -10.20 -10.27
CA VAL A 76 -7.67 -10.89 -9.16
C VAL A 76 -6.92 -9.90 -8.27
N ALA A 77 -5.89 -9.25 -8.83
CA ALA A 77 -4.95 -8.48 -8.04
C ALA A 77 -5.55 -7.21 -7.43
N ALA A 78 -6.53 -6.57 -8.06
CA ALA A 78 -7.20 -5.41 -7.50
C ALA A 78 -8.08 -5.75 -6.30
N GLY A 79 -8.72 -6.92 -6.28
CA GLY A 79 -9.65 -7.30 -5.21
C GLY A 79 -8.98 -7.93 -4.00
N TYR A 80 -8.00 -8.81 -4.22
CA TYR A 80 -7.42 -9.64 -3.16
C TYR A 80 -6.78 -8.85 -2.01
N PRO A 81 -5.82 -7.95 -2.23
CA PRO A 81 -5.21 -7.19 -1.14
C PRO A 81 -6.20 -6.23 -0.46
N LEU A 82 -7.14 -5.69 -1.23
CA LEU A 82 -8.21 -4.86 -0.67
C LEU A 82 -9.03 -5.66 0.35
N HIS A 83 -9.47 -6.86 -0.02
CA HIS A 83 -10.27 -7.73 0.86
C HIS A 83 -9.48 -8.08 2.15
N VAL A 84 -8.18 -8.37 2.04
CA VAL A 84 -7.32 -8.63 3.20
C VAL A 84 -7.27 -7.40 4.12
N VAL A 85 -7.00 -6.21 3.59
CA VAL A 85 -6.90 -4.98 4.38
C VAL A 85 -8.24 -4.59 5.00
N MET A 86 -9.35 -4.71 4.25
CA MET A 86 -10.69 -4.41 4.76
C MET A 86 -11.08 -5.37 5.88
N ASN A 87 -10.75 -6.64 5.76
CA ASN A 87 -10.99 -7.63 6.80
C ASN A 87 -10.23 -7.30 8.10
N ILE A 88 -8.95 -6.94 8.01
CA ILE A 88 -8.13 -6.52 9.16
C ILE A 88 -8.68 -5.23 9.80
N LEU A 89 -9.10 -4.29 8.97
CA LEU A 89 -9.65 -3.02 9.41
C LEU A 89 -11.04 -3.17 10.05
N GLY A 90 -11.73 -4.27 9.75
CA GLY A 90 -13.08 -4.55 10.24
C GLY A 90 -14.17 -3.83 9.46
N VAL A 91 -13.91 -3.55 8.18
CA VAL A 91 -14.88 -3.02 7.21
C VAL A 91 -15.77 -4.18 6.73
N PRO A 92 -17.10 -4.01 6.69
CA PRO A 92 -18.03 -5.00 6.16
C PRO A 92 -17.77 -5.33 4.68
N ALA A 93 -17.92 -6.59 4.28
CA ALA A 93 -17.67 -7.02 2.91
C ALA A 93 -18.55 -6.32 1.87
N GLU A 94 -19.76 -5.94 2.23
CA GLU A 94 -20.68 -5.17 1.39
C GLU A 94 -20.19 -3.77 1.05
N ASP A 95 -19.26 -3.21 1.86
CA ASP A 95 -18.69 -1.87 1.66
C ASP A 95 -17.39 -1.89 0.86
N GLU A 96 -16.79 -3.07 0.61
CA GLU A 96 -15.53 -3.20 -0.12
C GLU A 96 -15.56 -2.58 -1.53
N PRO A 97 -16.63 -2.71 -2.33
CA PRO A 97 -16.70 -2.05 -3.65
C PRO A 97 -16.61 -0.53 -3.54
N ARG A 98 -17.19 0.05 -2.47
CA ARG A 98 -17.06 1.48 -2.19
C ARG A 98 -15.63 1.85 -1.81
N MET A 99 -14.98 1.04 -0.98
CA MET A 99 -13.60 1.28 -0.58
C MET A 99 -12.64 1.21 -1.77
N LEU A 100 -12.82 0.22 -2.66
CA LEU A 100 -12.05 0.12 -3.91
C LEU A 100 -12.19 1.40 -4.75
N MET A 101 -13.42 1.85 -4.96
CA MET A 101 -13.69 3.07 -5.72
C MET A 101 -13.02 4.29 -5.09
N LEU A 102 -13.13 4.46 -3.76
CA LEU A 102 -12.54 5.60 -3.05
C LEU A 102 -11.02 5.57 -3.10
N THR A 103 -10.40 4.38 -2.96
CA THR A 103 -8.96 4.19 -3.06
C THR A 103 -8.43 4.57 -4.46
N GLN A 104 -9.09 4.06 -5.50
CA GLN A 104 -8.73 4.38 -6.88
C GLN A 104 -8.85 5.88 -7.17
N GLN A 105 -9.92 6.52 -6.68
CA GLN A 105 -10.13 7.97 -6.85
C GLN A 105 -9.11 8.82 -6.07
N LEU A 106 -8.60 8.31 -4.94
CA LEU A 106 -7.58 9.01 -4.16
C LEU A 106 -6.23 9.03 -4.89
N PHE A 107 -5.82 7.91 -5.50
CA PHE A 107 -4.54 7.79 -6.18
C PHE A 107 -4.58 8.17 -7.66
N GLY A 108 -5.73 8.05 -8.32
CA GLY A 108 -5.94 8.38 -9.72
C GLY A 108 -6.96 9.49 -9.95
N PRO A 109 -6.89 10.65 -9.26
CA PRO A 109 -7.91 11.69 -9.38
C PRO A 109 -7.99 12.30 -10.78
N THR A 110 -6.90 12.21 -11.55
CA THR A 110 -6.82 12.74 -12.92
C THR A 110 -7.18 11.69 -13.98
N ASP A 111 -7.38 10.44 -13.60
CA ASP A 111 -7.80 9.38 -14.53
C ASP A 111 -9.29 9.53 -14.87
N PRO A 112 -9.66 9.78 -16.14
CA PRO A 112 -11.05 10.01 -16.53
C PRO A 112 -11.95 8.78 -16.37
N GLU A 113 -11.39 7.56 -16.31
CA GLU A 113 -12.18 6.34 -16.06
C GLU A 113 -12.54 6.17 -14.59
N ILE A 114 -11.69 6.69 -13.71
CA ILE A 114 -11.78 6.49 -12.25
C ILE A 114 -12.42 7.71 -11.57
N ASN A 115 -12.14 8.93 -12.04
CA ASN A 115 -12.63 10.12 -11.38
C ASN A 115 -14.16 10.27 -11.45
N ARG A 116 -14.75 10.85 -10.40
CA ARG A 116 -16.21 10.98 -10.25
C ARG A 116 -16.87 11.78 -11.36
N ALA A 117 -16.19 12.79 -11.89
CA ALA A 117 -16.72 13.63 -12.93
C ALA A 117 -16.70 12.92 -14.29
N ARG A 118 -15.96 11.81 -14.42
CA ARG A 118 -15.66 11.15 -15.71
C ARG A 118 -15.27 12.17 -16.79
N ALA A 119 -14.53 13.17 -16.37
CA ALA A 119 -14.10 14.30 -17.17
C ALA A 119 -12.59 14.50 -17.03
N GLU A 120 -12.00 15.07 -18.06
CA GLU A 120 -10.59 15.44 -18.03
C GLU A 120 -10.36 16.57 -17.00
N ILE A 121 -9.42 16.34 -16.09
CA ILE A 121 -9.00 17.35 -15.12
C ILE A 121 -7.89 18.17 -15.76
N THR A 122 -8.19 19.44 -16.03
CA THR A 122 -7.32 20.33 -16.78
C THR A 122 -6.57 21.36 -15.93
N SER A 123 -6.88 21.43 -14.62
CA SER A 123 -6.18 22.34 -13.73
C SER A 123 -5.87 21.71 -12.36
N PRO A 124 -4.81 22.18 -11.67
CA PRO A 124 -4.50 21.76 -10.31
C PRO A 124 -5.64 22.00 -9.31
N GLU A 125 -6.40 23.09 -9.47
CA GLU A 125 -7.53 23.42 -8.61
C GLU A 125 -8.64 22.38 -8.72
N GLN A 126 -8.95 21.92 -9.94
CA GLN A 126 -9.92 20.84 -10.17
C GLN A 126 -9.46 19.53 -9.55
N ALA A 127 -8.17 19.18 -9.66
CA ALA A 127 -7.60 18.00 -9.03
C ALA A 127 -7.74 18.05 -7.50
N ILE A 128 -7.45 19.22 -6.90
CA ILE A 128 -7.58 19.44 -5.45
C ILE A 128 -9.05 19.34 -5.01
N GLN A 129 -9.97 19.94 -5.74
CA GLN A 129 -11.41 19.84 -5.42
C GLN A 129 -11.89 18.40 -5.48
N MET A 130 -11.49 17.64 -6.51
CA MET A 130 -11.83 16.23 -6.62
C MET A 130 -11.30 15.43 -5.43
N LEU A 131 -10.03 15.67 -5.07
CA LEU A 131 -9.40 15.03 -3.93
C LEU A 131 -10.13 15.36 -2.61
N GLN A 132 -10.56 16.61 -2.41
CA GLN A 132 -11.34 17.01 -1.25
C GLN A 132 -12.67 16.25 -1.15
N PHE A 133 -13.38 16.03 -2.27
CA PHE A 133 -14.60 15.22 -2.27
C PHE A 133 -14.34 13.77 -1.87
N VAL A 134 -13.26 13.18 -2.37
CA VAL A 134 -12.89 11.81 -2.01
C VAL A 134 -12.53 11.70 -0.52
N ILE A 135 -11.75 12.65 -0.01
CA ILE A 135 -11.38 12.72 1.41
C ILE A 135 -12.63 12.85 2.28
N ALA A 136 -13.55 13.76 1.94
CA ALA A 136 -14.79 13.93 2.69
C ALA A 136 -15.64 12.66 2.74
N ASP A 137 -15.65 11.85 1.68
CA ASP A 137 -16.37 10.56 1.68
C ASP A 137 -15.70 9.53 2.58
N PHE A 138 -14.37 9.46 2.60
CA PHE A 138 -13.63 8.62 3.55
C PHE A 138 -13.93 9.06 4.99
N GLU A 139 -13.87 10.36 5.27
CA GLU A 139 -14.14 10.92 6.60
C GLU A 139 -15.57 10.58 7.07
N ASN A 140 -16.57 10.79 6.21
CA ASN A 140 -17.96 10.46 6.53
C ASN A 140 -18.16 8.97 6.79
N TYR A 141 -17.52 8.10 6.00
CA TYR A 141 -17.58 6.66 6.19
C TYR A 141 -16.93 6.23 7.52
N PHE A 142 -15.69 6.65 7.74
CA PHE A 142 -14.95 6.23 8.93
C PHE A 142 -15.41 6.91 10.22
N ALA A 143 -16.09 8.06 10.15
CA ALA A 143 -16.76 8.63 11.32
C ALA A 143 -17.80 7.67 11.91
N GLY A 144 -18.57 6.98 11.05
CA GLY A 144 -19.53 5.94 11.47
C GLY A 144 -18.83 4.74 12.11
N ILE A 145 -17.77 4.25 11.50
CA ILE A 145 -16.94 3.15 12.05
C ILE A 145 -16.34 3.55 13.40
N THR A 146 -15.78 4.74 13.52
CA THR A 146 -15.20 5.25 14.78
C THR A 146 -16.24 5.31 15.90
N ALA A 147 -17.43 5.84 15.61
CA ALA A 147 -18.52 5.91 16.60
C ALA A 147 -18.96 4.51 17.05
N ASP A 148 -19.13 3.57 16.13
CA ASP A 148 -19.47 2.18 16.46
C ASP A 148 -18.38 1.52 17.31
N ARG A 149 -17.11 1.64 16.92
CA ARG A 149 -16.00 0.98 17.65
C ARG A 149 -15.74 1.59 19.03
N ARG A 150 -15.99 2.87 19.22
CA ARG A 150 -15.96 3.50 20.55
C ARG A 150 -17.07 2.98 21.45
N ALA A 151 -18.27 2.71 20.90
CA ALA A 151 -19.41 2.16 21.64
C ALA A 151 -19.33 0.64 21.80
N ASN A 152 -18.87 -0.07 20.79
CA ASN A 152 -18.84 -1.53 20.68
C ASN A 152 -17.48 -2.02 20.20
N PRO A 153 -16.44 -2.03 21.05
CA PRO A 153 -15.10 -2.48 20.68
C PRO A 153 -15.09 -3.92 20.15
N ARG A 154 -14.32 -4.17 19.10
CA ARG A 154 -14.14 -5.49 18.47
C ARG A 154 -12.64 -5.81 18.35
N ASP A 155 -12.32 -7.04 18.00
CA ASP A 155 -10.95 -7.45 17.71
C ASP A 155 -10.60 -7.12 16.26
N ASP A 156 -10.49 -5.81 15.97
CA ASP A 156 -10.14 -5.27 14.67
C ASP A 156 -9.26 -4.02 14.80
N LEU A 157 -8.60 -3.65 13.70
CA LEU A 157 -7.71 -2.50 13.69
C LEU A 157 -8.48 -1.17 13.85
N ALA A 158 -9.74 -1.13 13.40
CA ALA A 158 -10.57 0.05 13.58
C ALA A 158 -10.82 0.36 15.06
N THR A 159 -11.00 -0.64 15.90
CA THR A 159 -11.12 -0.45 17.35
C THR A 159 -9.83 0.15 17.95
N VAL A 160 -8.66 -0.35 17.52
CA VAL A 160 -7.37 0.18 17.99
C VAL A 160 -7.21 1.66 17.61
N ILE A 161 -7.60 2.04 16.41
CA ILE A 161 -7.55 3.44 15.96
C ILE A 161 -8.59 4.27 16.72
N ALA A 162 -9.86 3.84 16.77
CA ALA A 162 -10.96 4.57 17.39
C ALA A 162 -10.76 4.86 18.88
N THR A 163 -10.12 3.92 19.58
CA THR A 163 -9.87 3.99 21.04
C THR A 163 -8.44 4.42 21.37
N GLY A 164 -7.64 4.73 20.35
CA GLY A 164 -6.23 5.09 20.51
C GLY A 164 -6.04 6.32 21.37
N MET A 165 -4.99 6.28 22.21
CA MET A 165 -4.62 7.39 23.09
C MET A 165 -3.27 7.95 22.69
N VAL A 166 -3.20 9.26 22.48
CA VAL A 166 -1.96 9.98 22.14
C VAL A 166 -1.74 11.08 23.18
N ASN A 167 -0.59 11.10 23.83
CA ASN A 167 -0.27 12.04 24.90
C ASN A 167 -1.31 12.07 26.06
N GLY A 168 -1.94 10.94 26.36
CA GLY A 168 -2.94 10.82 27.42
C GLY A 168 -4.36 11.31 27.06
N ALA A 169 -4.59 11.67 25.79
CA ALA A 169 -5.89 12.07 25.28
C ALA A 169 -6.34 11.12 24.13
N PRO A 170 -7.64 10.97 23.88
CA PRO A 170 -8.12 10.25 22.70
C PRO A 170 -7.52 10.82 21.41
N ILE A 171 -7.25 9.94 20.44
CA ILE A 171 -6.80 10.36 19.11
C ILE A 171 -7.81 11.37 18.53
N PRO A 172 -7.35 12.54 18.01
CA PRO A 172 -8.25 13.48 17.38
C PRO A 172 -8.85 12.89 16.08
N ASP A 173 -10.07 13.28 15.72
CA ASP A 173 -10.79 12.70 14.60
C ASP A 173 -10.06 12.88 13.25
N ARG A 174 -9.39 14.00 13.05
CA ARG A 174 -8.58 14.25 11.83
C ARG A 174 -7.46 13.23 11.66
N GLU A 175 -6.72 12.97 12.72
CA GLU A 175 -5.63 11.98 12.72
C GLU A 175 -6.17 10.55 12.64
N ALA A 176 -7.29 10.25 13.29
CA ALA A 176 -7.95 8.96 13.17
C ALA A 176 -8.41 8.71 11.73
N ASN A 177 -9.05 9.69 11.09
CA ASN A 177 -9.47 9.62 9.70
C ASN A 177 -8.27 9.46 8.75
N GLY A 178 -7.20 10.23 8.94
CA GLY A 178 -5.95 10.07 8.19
C GLY A 178 -5.34 8.68 8.38
N TYR A 179 -5.49 8.10 9.55
CA TYR A 179 -5.03 6.74 9.85
C TYR A 179 -5.84 5.68 9.11
N TYR A 180 -7.17 5.76 9.16
CA TYR A 180 -8.04 4.86 8.40
C TYR A 180 -7.75 4.94 6.90
N MET A 181 -7.68 6.16 6.36
CA MET A 181 -7.39 6.37 4.95
C MET A 181 -6.07 5.71 4.53
N ILE A 182 -4.97 5.94 5.28
CA ILE A 182 -3.68 5.38 4.88
C ILE A 182 -3.66 3.85 5.00
N VAL A 183 -4.34 3.26 5.98
CA VAL A 183 -4.43 1.80 6.08
C VAL A 183 -5.26 1.23 4.94
N ALA A 184 -6.43 1.81 4.65
CA ALA A 184 -7.33 1.34 3.60
C ALA A 184 -6.70 1.43 2.20
N THR A 185 -5.83 2.42 1.96
CA THR A 185 -5.32 2.73 0.63
C THR A 185 -3.91 2.17 0.37
N ALA A 186 -3.00 2.28 1.34
CA ALA A 186 -1.59 1.95 1.12
C ALA A 186 -1.31 0.45 0.94
N GLY A 187 -2.14 -0.42 1.52
CA GLY A 187 -1.97 -1.88 1.43
C GLY A 187 -2.56 -2.51 0.17
N HIS A 188 -3.34 -1.77 -0.59
CA HIS A 188 -4.08 -2.29 -1.74
C HIS A 188 -3.27 -2.20 -3.04
N ASP A 189 -3.10 -1.00 -3.62
CA ASP A 189 -2.53 -0.82 -4.96
C ASP A 189 -1.08 -1.28 -5.06
N THR A 190 -0.28 -1.09 -4.02
CA THR A 190 1.14 -1.46 -4.00
C THR A 190 1.33 -2.97 -4.03
N THR A 191 0.54 -3.71 -3.27
CA THR A 191 0.55 -5.18 -3.25
C THR A 191 0.01 -5.74 -4.56
N SER A 192 -1.08 -5.17 -5.08
CA SER A 192 -1.64 -5.46 -6.40
C SER A 192 -0.59 -5.35 -7.50
N ALA A 193 0.10 -4.21 -7.59
CA ALA A 193 1.13 -3.96 -8.59
C ALA A 193 2.29 -4.97 -8.48
N SER A 194 2.77 -5.26 -7.26
CA SER A 194 3.85 -6.23 -7.05
C SER A 194 3.42 -7.65 -7.41
N THR A 195 2.18 -8.01 -7.13
CA THR A 195 1.58 -9.31 -7.48
C THR A 195 1.47 -9.47 -9.01
N CYS A 196 0.98 -8.44 -9.69
CA CYS A 196 0.93 -8.40 -11.16
C CYS A 196 2.32 -8.51 -11.78
N GLY A 197 3.30 -7.80 -11.21
CA GLY A 197 4.70 -7.88 -11.64
C GLY A 197 5.26 -9.31 -11.55
N ALA A 198 4.99 -10.01 -10.45
CA ALA A 198 5.40 -11.41 -10.29
C ALA A 198 4.77 -12.31 -11.36
N ILE A 199 3.46 -12.24 -11.56
CA ILE A 199 2.74 -13.06 -12.54
C ILE A 199 3.22 -12.77 -13.96
N MET A 200 3.42 -11.48 -14.30
CA MET A 200 3.93 -11.09 -15.62
C MET A 200 5.32 -11.68 -15.90
N GLU A 201 6.24 -11.65 -14.93
CA GLU A 201 7.58 -12.21 -15.11
C GLU A 201 7.58 -13.74 -15.15
N LEU A 202 6.69 -14.40 -14.41
CA LEU A 202 6.48 -15.84 -14.50
C LEU A 202 5.90 -16.25 -15.87
N ALA A 203 4.96 -15.48 -16.44
CA ALA A 203 4.40 -15.74 -17.76
C ALA A 203 5.45 -15.58 -18.89
N LYS A 204 6.37 -14.63 -18.76
CA LYS A 204 7.49 -14.46 -19.71
C LYS A 204 8.53 -15.57 -19.61
N ASN A 205 8.58 -16.31 -18.50
CA ASN A 205 9.58 -17.36 -18.25
C ASN A 205 8.93 -18.68 -17.83
N PRO A 206 8.50 -19.54 -18.79
CA PRO A 206 7.83 -20.80 -18.48
C PRO A 206 8.66 -21.77 -17.60
N ALA A 207 9.99 -21.76 -17.73
CA ALA A 207 10.85 -22.59 -16.89
C ALA A 207 10.85 -22.11 -15.43
N LEU A 208 10.84 -20.81 -15.22
CA LEU A 208 10.72 -20.22 -13.88
C LEU A 208 9.33 -20.50 -13.29
N PHE A 209 8.26 -20.29 -14.06
CA PHE A 209 6.91 -20.63 -13.65
C PHE A 209 6.80 -22.08 -13.19
N GLN A 210 7.37 -23.02 -13.95
CA GLN A 210 7.32 -24.46 -13.63
C GLN A 210 7.96 -24.77 -12.29
N ARG A 211 9.07 -24.11 -11.91
CA ARG A 211 9.72 -24.29 -10.60
C ARG A 211 8.78 -24.00 -9.43
N TYR A 212 8.00 -22.91 -9.53
CA TYR A 212 7.05 -22.52 -8.48
C TYR A 212 5.77 -23.36 -8.51
N ARG A 213 5.25 -23.67 -9.69
CA ARG A 213 4.10 -24.57 -9.85
C ARG A 213 4.35 -25.93 -9.20
N ASP A 214 5.53 -26.50 -9.43
CA ASP A 214 5.90 -27.83 -8.95
C ASP A 214 6.44 -27.81 -7.50
N GLY A 215 6.46 -26.65 -6.83
CA GLY A 215 6.92 -26.50 -5.46
C GLY A 215 8.42 -26.76 -5.26
N THR A 216 9.22 -26.64 -6.33
CA THR A 216 10.68 -26.88 -6.28
C THR A 216 11.50 -25.61 -5.95
N ALA A 217 10.83 -24.46 -5.82
CA ALA A 217 11.43 -23.18 -5.42
C ALA A 217 10.65 -22.54 -4.28
N ASP A 218 11.36 -21.82 -3.41
CA ASP A 218 10.77 -21.07 -2.30
C ASP A 218 10.11 -19.78 -2.82
N THR A 219 8.84 -19.58 -2.48
CA THR A 219 8.08 -18.38 -2.85
C THR A 219 8.61 -17.10 -2.20
N ALA A 220 9.33 -17.17 -1.09
CA ALA A 220 9.87 -15.99 -0.42
C ALA A 220 10.81 -15.19 -1.35
N GLY A 221 11.71 -15.85 -2.07
CA GLY A 221 12.59 -15.21 -3.05
C GLY A 221 11.83 -14.55 -4.19
N LEU A 222 10.78 -15.23 -4.70
CA LEU A 222 9.88 -14.65 -5.71
C LEU A 222 9.25 -13.34 -5.23
N ILE A 223 8.75 -13.32 -4.01
CA ILE A 223 8.08 -12.15 -3.44
C ILE A 223 9.06 -10.98 -3.26
N GLU A 224 10.24 -11.22 -2.68
CA GLU A 224 11.25 -10.16 -2.52
C GLU A 224 11.69 -9.58 -3.86
N GLU A 225 11.89 -10.44 -4.87
CA GLU A 225 12.29 -9.98 -6.20
C GLU A 225 11.14 -9.27 -6.94
N ALA A 226 9.90 -9.72 -6.80
CA ALA A 226 8.74 -9.04 -7.36
C ALA A 226 8.59 -7.62 -6.78
N ILE A 227 8.79 -7.46 -5.47
CA ILE A 227 8.74 -6.16 -4.81
C ILE A 227 9.89 -5.25 -5.29
N ARG A 228 11.12 -5.78 -5.37
CA ARG A 228 12.26 -5.04 -5.93
C ARG A 228 12.01 -4.62 -7.38
N TRP A 229 11.56 -5.58 -8.19
CA TRP A 229 11.33 -5.42 -9.63
C TRP A 229 10.25 -4.39 -9.93
N THR A 230 9.14 -4.47 -9.25
CA THR A 230 7.99 -3.59 -9.47
C THR A 230 8.24 -2.20 -8.86
N THR A 231 8.79 -2.14 -7.65
CA THR A 231 8.97 -0.91 -6.88
C THR A 231 7.72 -0.01 -6.97
N PRO A 232 6.56 -0.44 -6.46
CA PRO A 232 5.27 0.21 -6.74
C PRO A 232 5.22 1.66 -6.25
N VAL A 233 5.86 1.98 -5.14
CA VAL A 233 6.14 3.36 -4.72
C VAL A 233 7.50 3.74 -5.27
N GLN A 234 7.51 4.54 -6.33
CA GLN A 234 8.74 4.86 -7.06
C GLN A 234 9.63 5.87 -6.33
N HIS A 235 9.03 6.78 -5.57
CA HIS A 235 9.76 7.81 -4.83
C HIS A 235 8.97 8.37 -3.65
N PHE A 236 9.69 8.96 -2.70
CA PHE A 236 9.17 9.87 -1.68
C PHE A 236 10.01 11.13 -1.62
N LEU A 237 9.42 12.22 -1.15
CA LEU A 237 10.11 13.48 -0.93
C LEU A 237 10.58 13.61 0.52
N ARG A 238 11.66 14.35 0.71
CA ARG A 238 12.14 14.86 2.01
C ARG A 238 12.45 16.33 1.87
N THR A 239 12.31 17.06 2.97
CA THR A 239 12.73 18.46 3.05
C THR A 239 13.92 18.55 3.99
N ALA A 240 14.99 19.20 3.57
CA ALA A 240 16.18 19.41 4.41
C ALA A 240 15.82 20.32 5.60
N THR A 241 16.09 19.90 6.83
CA THR A 241 15.81 20.67 8.04
C THR A 241 16.94 21.65 8.39
N GLU A 242 18.11 21.47 7.82
CA GLU A 242 19.30 22.29 7.99
C GLU A 242 20.18 22.19 6.74
N ASP A 243 21.16 23.09 6.61
CA ASP A 243 22.17 22.99 5.56
C ASP A 243 23.01 21.72 5.78
N CYS A 244 23.20 20.93 4.74
CA CYS A 244 23.98 19.69 4.82
C CYS A 244 24.71 19.42 3.50
N GLU A 245 25.51 18.34 3.47
CA GLU A 245 26.18 17.84 2.27
C GLU A 245 25.92 16.34 2.13
N LEU A 246 25.60 15.91 0.91
CA LEU A 246 25.41 14.51 0.58
C LEU A 246 26.12 14.19 -0.74
N GLY A 247 27.05 13.23 -0.72
CA GLY A 247 27.80 12.84 -1.91
C GLY A 247 28.56 14.00 -2.58
N GLY A 248 29.05 14.96 -1.81
CA GLY A 248 29.76 16.15 -2.31
C GLY A 248 28.83 17.26 -2.82
N GLN A 249 27.51 17.08 -2.77
CA GLN A 249 26.52 18.10 -3.14
C GLN A 249 26.05 18.86 -1.91
N LYS A 250 26.09 20.19 -1.97
CA LYS A 250 25.53 21.05 -0.93
C LYS A 250 24.02 21.11 -1.06
N ILE A 251 23.34 20.94 0.05
CA ILE A 251 21.90 20.98 0.18
C ILE A 251 21.57 22.06 1.20
N ALA A 252 20.78 23.05 0.79
CA ALA A 252 20.35 24.11 1.68
C ALA A 252 19.14 23.66 2.52
N LYS A 253 18.98 24.30 3.67
CA LYS A 253 17.74 24.16 4.46
C LYS A 253 16.52 24.48 3.59
N ASN A 254 15.47 23.66 3.71
CA ASN A 254 14.23 23.67 2.94
C ASN A 254 14.35 23.21 1.48
N ASP A 255 15.50 22.72 1.02
CA ASP A 255 15.58 22.05 -0.27
C ASP A 255 14.79 20.74 -0.24
N TRP A 256 14.19 20.42 -1.38
CA TRP A 256 13.45 19.16 -1.57
C TRP A 256 14.37 18.10 -2.16
N LEU A 257 14.37 16.94 -1.52
CA LEU A 257 15.12 15.77 -1.97
C LEU A 257 14.14 14.68 -2.38
N MET A 258 14.29 14.15 -3.58
CA MET A 258 13.55 12.98 -4.04
C MET A 258 14.35 11.71 -3.78
N LEU A 259 13.82 10.84 -2.92
CA LEU A 259 14.33 9.48 -2.71
C LEU A 259 13.77 8.59 -3.80
N CYS A 260 14.53 8.34 -4.86
CA CYS A 260 14.10 7.55 -6.01
C CYS A 260 14.34 6.04 -5.74
N TYR A 261 13.34 5.34 -5.21
CA TYR A 261 13.44 3.92 -4.88
C TYR A 261 13.60 3.05 -6.12
N ALA A 262 12.97 3.43 -7.24
CA ALA A 262 13.13 2.71 -8.50
C ALA A 262 14.60 2.70 -8.97
N SER A 263 15.31 3.82 -8.81
CA SER A 263 16.74 3.90 -9.10
C SER A 263 17.57 3.08 -8.11
N GLY A 264 17.29 3.21 -6.79
CA GLY A 264 18.01 2.46 -5.77
C GLY A 264 17.86 0.95 -5.90
N ASN A 265 16.67 0.46 -6.31
CA ASN A 265 16.42 -0.96 -6.58
C ASN A 265 17.04 -1.47 -7.90
N ARG A 266 17.69 -0.58 -8.66
CA ARG A 266 18.43 -0.87 -9.90
C ARG A 266 19.89 -0.44 -9.84
N ASP A 267 20.38 -0.10 -8.65
CA ASP A 267 21.75 0.35 -8.43
C ASP A 267 22.75 -0.80 -8.65
N GLU A 268 23.59 -0.69 -9.65
CA GLU A 268 24.62 -1.67 -10.01
C GLU A 268 25.71 -1.83 -8.94
N ALA A 269 25.86 -0.85 -8.05
CA ALA A 269 26.74 -0.97 -6.91
C ALA A 269 26.19 -1.90 -5.81
N VAL A 270 24.89 -2.18 -5.82
CA VAL A 270 24.21 -2.99 -4.81
C VAL A 270 23.70 -4.31 -5.39
N PHE A 271 23.23 -4.30 -6.62
CA PHE A 271 22.60 -5.44 -7.29
C PHE A 271 23.40 -5.88 -8.52
N GLU A 272 23.86 -7.12 -8.52
CA GLU A 272 24.39 -7.74 -9.73
C GLU A 272 23.23 -7.94 -10.74
N ASP A 273 23.44 -7.58 -12.02
CA ASP A 273 22.43 -7.63 -13.07
C ASP A 273 21.06 -7.04 -12.62
N PRO A 274 21.00 -5.76 -12.22
CA PRO A 274 19.81 -5.18 -11.60
C PRO A 274 18.58 -5.13 -12.50
N PHE A 275 18.78 -5.22 -13.83
CA PHE A 275 17.74 -5.24 -14.86
C PHE A 275 17.30 -6.66 -15.27
N THR A 276 17.72 -7.67 -14.50
CA THR A 276 17.25 -9.06 -14.66
C THR A 276 16.36 -9.42 -13.47
N PHE A 277 15.18 -9.98 -13.75
CA PHE A 277 14.30 -10.55 -12.74
C PHE A 277 14.88 -11.89 -12.27
N ASN A 278 15.37 -11.94 -11.04
CA ASN A 278 16.04 -13.10 -10.47
C ASN A 278 15.53 -13.42 -9.06
N PRO A 279 14.55 -14.29 -8.91
CA PRO A 279 14.04 -14.71 -7.59
C PRO A 279 15.05 -15.43 -6.69
N ASP A 280 16.16 -15.92 -7.25
CA ASP A 280 17.24 -16.56 -6.48
C ASP A 280 18.28 -15.51 -5.99
N ARG A 281 18.02 -14.23 -6.15
CA ARG A 281 18.90 -13.14 -5.75
C ARG A 281 19.14 -13.16 -4.24
N THR A 282 20.42 -13.25 -3.83
CA THR A 282 20.84 -13.25 -2.42
C THR A 282 22.18 -12.51 -2.28
N PRO A 283 22.27 -11.45 -1.45
CA PRO A 283 21.15 -10.80 -0.75
C PRO A 283 20.24 -10.00 -1.70
N ASN A 284 18.97 -9.84 -1.31
CA ASN A 284 18.04 -8.92 -1.97
C ASN A 284 17.79 -7.72 -1.07
N ASN A 285 18.68 -6.73 -1.13
CA ASN A 285 18.66 -5.52 -0.28
C ASN A 285 17.73 -4.44 -0.85
N GLN A 286 16.55 -4.83 -1.31
CA GLN A 286 15.57 -3.91 -1.89
C GLN A 286 15.08 -2.87 -0.88
N ILE A 287 14.79 -1.67 -1.37
CA ILE A 287 14.35 -0.52 -0.58
C ILE A 287 12.92 -0.06 -0.91
N ALA A 288 12.11 -0.90 -1.58
CA ALA A 288 10.74 -0.55 -1.95
C ALA A 288 9.83 -0.23 -0.75
N PHE A 289 10.15 -0.78 0.43
CA PHE A 289 9.46 -0.44 1.68
C PHE A 289 9.99 0.79 2.39
N GLY A 290 10.95 1.50 1.81
CA GLY A 290 11.64 2.60 2.45
C GLY A 290 12.57 2.15 3.58
N PHE A 291 13.06 3.12 4.36
CA PHE A 291 14.02 2.89 5.44
C PHE A 291 13.81 3.89 6.59
N GLY A 292 14.29 3.55 7.80
CA GLY A 292 14.25 4.43 8.96
C GLY A 292 12.87 4.53 9.61
N GLY A 293 12.54 5.69 10.18
CA GLY A 293 11.30 5.92 10.93
C GLY A 293 10.04 5.68 10.13
N HIS A 294 10.07 5.95 8.83
CA HIS A 294 8.97 5.77 7.89
C HIS A 294 8.99 4.44 7.12
N VAL A 295 9.82 3.45 7.53
CA VAL A 295 9.75 2.13 6.90
C VAL A 295 8.31 1.61 6.89
N CYS A 296 7.89 0.99 5.78
CA CYS A 296 6.52 0.55 5.59
C CYS A 296 6.00 -0.24 6.79
N LEU A 297 4.87 0.21 7.35
CA LEU A 297 4.23 -0.43 8.48
C LEU A 297 3.70 -1.82 8.11
N GLY A 298 3.14 -1.95 6.90
CA GLY A 298 2.53 -3.17 6.36
C GLY A 298 3.51 -4.14 5.68
N GLN A 299 4.83 -3.92 5.73
CA GLN A 299 5.80 -4.72 4.97
C GLN A 299 5.72 -6.23 5.21
N HIS A 300 5.39 -6.66 6.42
CA HIS A 300 5.26 -8.08 6.75
C HIS A 300 3.93 -8.66 6.27
N LEU A 301 2.86 -7.86 6.30
CA LEU A 301 1.56 -8.23 5.76
C LEU A 301 1.63 -8.40 4.23
N ALA A 302 2.19 -7.43 3.52
CA ALA A 302 2.34 -7.49 2.07
C ALA A 302 3.11 -8.76 1.62
N ARG A 303 4.21 -9.08 2.29
CA ARG A 303 4.95 -10.31 2.02
C ARG A 303 4.12 -11.58 2.29
N MET A 304 3.38 -11.58 3.38
CA MET A 304 2.54 -12.71 3.78
C MET A 304 1.41 -12.94 2.77
N GLU A 305 0.65 -11.91 2.44
CA GLU A 305 -0.48 -12.06 1.52
C GLU A 305 -0.06 -12.41 0.10
N MET A 306 1.00 -11.79 -0.44
CA MET A 306 1.56 -12.17 -1.74
C MET A 306 2.04 -13.62 -1.74
N ARG A 307 2.76 -14.05 -0.71
CA ARG A 307 3.23 -15.43 -0.57
C ARG A 307 2.06 -16.40 -0.55
N ILE A 308 1.05 -16.14 0.27
CA ILE A 308 -0.12 -17.01 0.40
C ILE A 308 -0.88 -17.12 -0.93
N LEU A 309 -1.07 -16.00 -1.62
CA LEU A 309 -1.73 -16.04 -2.93
C LEU A 309 -0.94 -16.88 -3.93
N MET A 310 0.39 -16.74 -4.01
CA MET A 310 1.22 -17.53 -4.91
C MET A 310 1.21 -19.03 -4.55
N GLU A 311 1.23 -19.37 -3.26
CA GLU A 311 1.13 -20.74 -2.77
C GLU A 311 -0.20 -21.42 -3.14
N GLU A 312 -1.31 -20.67 -3.11
CA GLU A 312 -2.63 -21.21 -3.46
C GLU A 312 -2.88 -21.21 -4.98
N LEU A 313 -2.33 -20.24 -5.71
CA LEU A 313 -2.57 -20.04 -7.14
C LEU A 313 -1.69 -20.91 -8.03
N LEU A 314 -0.36 -20.82 -7.87
CA LEU A 314 0.57 -21.39 -8.86
C LEU A 314 0.42 -22.90 -9.05
N PRO A 315 0.18 -23.74 -8.01
CA PRO A 315 -0.03 -25.18 -8.20
C PRO A 315 -1.30 -25.54 -8.98
N GLN A 316 -2.28 -24.63 -9.08
CA GLN A 316 -3.55 -24.85 -9.78
C GLN A 316 -3.43 -24.59 -11.29
N LEU A 317 -2.41 -23.87 -11.73
CA LEU A 317 -2.24 -23.48 -13.12
C LEU A 317 -1.48 -24.53 -13.93
N LYS A 318 -1.96 -24.83 -15.14
CA LYS A 318 -1.27 -25.71 -16.08
C LYS A 318 -0.19 -24.98 -16.88
N SER A 319 -0.51 -23.80 -17.33
CA SER A 319 0.37 -22.87 -18.03
C SER A 319 0.00 -21.44 -17.66
N LEU A 320 0.86 -20.49 -18.00
CA LEU A 320 0.66 -19.07 -17.83
C LEU A 320 1.15 -18.38 -19.08
N GLU A 321 0.26 -17.64 -19.74
CA GLU A 321 0.51 -16.95 -21.01
C GLU A 321 -0.03 -15.53 -20.94
N LEU A 322 0.61 -14.57 -21.65
CA LEU A 322 0.20 -13.16 -21.74
C LEU A 322 -0.53 -12.91 -23.04
#